data_8ddb32635a50e0f7b2f90fb8748b9c10
#
_entry.id   8ddb32635a50e0f7b2f90fb8748b9c10
#
_cell.length_a   1.000
_cell.length_b   1.000
_cell.length_c   1.000
_cell.angle_alpha   90.00
_cell.angle_beta   90.00
_cell.angle_gamma   90.00
#
_symmetry.space_group_name_H-M   'P 1'
#
loop_
_entity.id
_entity.type
_entity.pdbx_description
1 polymer ?
#
loop_
_entity_poly.entity_id
_entity_poly.type
_entity_poly.pdbx_seq_one_letter_code
_entity_poly.pdbx_strand_id
1 'polypeptide(L)'
;FPFDKFTSAINILGTQMMATGEVMGIGSNLEESLLKGIRSLEVGANHIYHHKFDDMTTEELLDYISVFRSDNIFAIAEIIYRGVTVEQIHEITAIDVYFLNAIKRIVDMEEYLKLHVKEAEALLDAKKMGFSDKYVSRLWKCSETDVSDFRRKHGMFPAFRMVDTCHTGAYIPYFYLSLIHISEPTRLGMIS
;
A
#
# COMPACT_ATOMS: atom_id res chain seq x y z
N PHE A 1 4.00 3.17 17.63
CA PHE A 1 4.28 2.45 18.88
C PHE A 1 4.00 0.96 18.64
N PRO A 2 4.89 0.05 19.02
CA PRO A 2 4.69 -1.38 18.81
C PRO A 2 3.73 -1.94 19.89
N PHE A 3 2.43 -1.68 19.75
CA PHE A 3 1.40 -2.15 20.68
C PHE A 3 1.35 -3.67 20.81
N ASP A 4 1.78 -4.40 19.80
CA ASP A 4 1.94 -5.84 19.80
C ASP A 4 2.98 -6.34 20.82
N LYS A 5 4.01 -5.52 21.12
CA LYS A 5 5.06 -5.82 22.10
C LYS A 5 4.72 -5.34 23.52
N PHE A 6 3.76 -4.44 23.66
CA PHE A 6 3.35 -3.83 24.93
C PHE A 6 1.87 -4.03 25.19
N THR A 7 1.50 -5.24 25.53
CA THR A 7 0.09 -5.66 25.72
C THR A 7 -0.67 -4.89 26.80
N SER A 8 0.03 -4.21 27.70
CA SER A 8 -0.60 -3.35 28.73
C SER A 8 -0.83 -1.90 28.26
N ALA A 9 -0.34 -1.53 27.06
CA ALA A 9 -0.56 -0.19 26.53
C ALA A 9 -1.95 -0.07 25.89
N ILE A 10 -2.58 1.09 26.09
CA ILE A 10 -3.90 1.38 25.49
C ILE A 10 -3.70 1.65 24.00
N ASN A 11 -4.19 0.79 23.14
CA ASN A 11 -4.15 0.95 21.68
C ASN A 11 -5.36 1.78 21.21
N ILE A 12 -5.46 3.02 21.66
CA ILE A 12 -6.45 3.99 21.19
C ILE A 12 -5.69 5.24 20.77
N LEU A 13 -5.84 5.63 19.52
CA LEU A 13 -5.21 6.85 18.98
C LEU A 13 -6.01 8.08 19.42
N GLY A 14 -5.30 9.14 19.77
CA GLY A 14 -5.84 10.41 20.20
C GLY A 14 -4.90 11.58 19.88
N THR A 15 -5.10 12.70 20.54
CA THR A 15 -4.26 13.91 20.34
C THR A 15 -2.86 13.79 20.95
N GLN A 16 -2.65 12.78 21.80
CA GLN A 16 -1.35 12.55 22.43
C GLN A 16 -0.47 11.71 21.50
N MET A 17 0.78 12.14 21.31
CA MET A 17 1.75 11.36 20.52
C MET A 17 2.09 10.04 21.23
N MET A 18 1.85 8.92 20.56
CA MET A 18 2.10 7.57 21.09
C MET A 18 3.09 6.77 20.22
N ALA A 19 3.74 7.41 19.25
CA ALA A 19 4.69 6.76 18.36
C ALA A 19 6.13 6.91 18.87
N THR A 20 6.94 5.86 18.69
CA THR A 20 8.41 5.89 18.93
C THR A 20 9.20 6.10 17.64
N GLY A 21 8.54 6.17 16.51
CA GLY A 21 9.10 6.39 15.18
C GLY A 21 8.02 6.65 14.16
N GLU A 22 8.46 7.00 12.95
CA GLU A 22 7.59 7.26 11.81
C GLU A 22 8.22 6.70 10.54
N VAL A 23 7.40 6.43 9.53
CA VAL A 23 7.84 6.01 8.19
C VAL A 23 7.33 7.00 7.16
N MET A 24 8.12 7.22 6.12
CA MET A 24 7.74 8.05 4.99
C MET A 24 7.55 7.19 3.75
N GLY A 25 6.33 7.11 3.27
CA GLY A 25 6.01 6.49 1.99
C GLY A 25 5.98 7.56 0.88
N ILE A 26 6.88 7.45 -0.11
CA ILE A 26 6.92 8.37 -1.24
C ILE A 26 6.52 7.62 -2.51
N GLY A 27 5.52 8.12 -3.20
CA GLY A 27 4.99 7.53 -4.43
C GLY A 27 4.37 8.57 -5.36
N SER A 28 3.96 8.15 -6.55
CA SER A 28 3.28 8.99 -7.53
C SER A 28 1.78 9.13 -7.27
N ASN A 29 1.23 8.28 -6.43
CA ASN A 29 -0.15 8.28 -5.98
C ASN A 29 -0.25 7.82 -4.53
N LEU A 30 -1.43 7.96 -3.93
CA LEU A 30 -1.66 7.63 -2.54
C LEU A 30 -1.51 6.13 -2.26
N GLU A 31 -1.99 5.29 -3.17
CA GLU A 31 -1.92 3.83 -3.06
C GLU A 31 -0.47 3.35 -2.99
N GLU A 32 0.38 3.84 -3.89
CA GLU A 32 1.81 3.51 -3.90
C GLU A 32 2.50 3.95 -2.60
N SER A 33 2.22 5.18 -2.16
CA SER A 33 2.78 5.73 -0.92
C SER A 33 2.34 4.93 0.30
N LEU A 34 1.05 4.58 0.37
CA LEU A 34 0.47 3.81 1.46
C LEU A 34 1.09 2.40 1.54
N LEU A 35 1.14 1.68 0.43
CA LEU A 35 1.71 0.34 0.39
C LEU A 35 3.22 0.32 0.69
N LYS A 36 3.95 1.36 0.30
CA LYS A 36 5.37 1.52 0.69
C LYS A 36 5.50 1.78 2.19
N GLY A 37 4.67 2.66 2.74
CA GLY A 37 4.62 2.93 4.19
C GLY A 37 4.35 1.65 4.98
N ILE A 38 3.34 0.88 4.62
CA ILE A 38 2.99 -0.39 5.28
C ILE A 38 4.17 -1.38 5.26
N ARG A 39 4.85 -1.54 4.13
CA ARG A 39 6.02 -2.43 4.05
C ARG A 39 7.20 -1.98 4.91
N SER A 40 7.29 -0.70 5.22
CA SER A 40 8.35 -0.13 6.05
C SER A 40 8.06 -0.21 7.55
N LEU A 41 6.84 -0.59 7.97
CA LEU A 41 6.41 -0.67 9.38
C LEU A 41 6.93 -1.93 10.03
N GLU A 42 7.77 -2.70 9.77
CA GLU A 42 8.32 -3.88 10.49
C GLU A 42 7.29 -4.69 11.32
N VAL A 43 6.00 -4.59 10.96
CA VAL A 43 4.90 -5.35 11.59
C VAL A 43 4.63 -6.68 10.88
N GLY A 44 5.52 -7.09 9.99
CA GLY A 44 5.36 -8.31 9.21
C GLY A 44 4.35 -8.22 8.06
N ALA A 45 3.63 -7.11 7.91
CA ALA A 45 2.69 -6.89 6.83
C ALA A 45 3.43 -6.50 5.53
N ASN A 46 3.19 -7.23 4.46
CA ASN A 46 3.74 -6.91 3.14
C ASN A 46 2.73 -6.19 2.23
N HIS A 47 1.50 -6.07 2.70
CA HIS A 47 0.36 -5.48 2.00
C HIS A 47 -0.69 -5.02 3.01
N ILE A 48 -1.81 -4.47 2.53
CA ILE A 48 -2.95 -4.01 3.33
C ILE A 48 -3.80 -5.17 3.88
N TYR A 49 -3.16 -6.25 4.27
CA TYR A 49 -3.77 -7.46 4.81
C TYR A 49 -3.11 -7.86 6.12
N HIS A 50 -3.91 -8.28 7.10
CA HIS A 50 -3.43 -8.79 8.37
C HIS A 50 -4.33 -9.93 8.88
N HIS A 51 -3.73 -11.10 9.12
CA HIS A 51 -4.43 -12.34 9.52
C HIS A 51 -5.26 -12.23 10.82
N LYS A 52 -4.99 -11.24 11.66
CA LYS A 52 -5.75 -10.96 12.88
C LYS A 52 -7.26 -10.81 12.63
N PHE A 53 -7.64 -10.36 11.44
CA PHE A 53 -9.01 -10.00 11.08
C PHE A 53 -9.76 -11.11 10.34
N ASP A 54 -9.09 -12.21 10.00
CA ASP A 54 -9.67 -13.29 9.19
C ASP A 54 -10.87 -13.97 9.88
N ASP A 55 -10.74 -14.20 11.20
CA ASP A 55 -11.75 -14.92 11.99
C ASP A 55 -12.87 -14.01 12.57
N MET A 56 -12.75 -12.69 12.43
CA MET A 56 -13.75 -11.74 12.89
C MET A 56 -14.93 -11.68 11.92
N THR A 57 -16.14 -11.58 12.45
CA THR A 57 -17.34 -11.31 11.63
C THR A 57 -17.33 -9.87 11.11
N THR A 58 -18.13 -9.61 10.08
CA THR A 58 -18.25 -8.24 9.53
C THR A 58 -18.79 -7.26 10.58
N GLU A 59 -19.71 -7.70 11.43
CA GLU A 59 -20.28 -6.88 12.52
C GLU A 59 -19.22 -6.54 13.57
N GLU A 60 -18.40 -7.53 13.98
CA GLU A 60 -17.28 -7.30 14.90
C GLU A 60 -16.24 -6.35 14.32
N LEU A 61 -15.97 -6.43 13.01
CA LEU A 61 -15.06 -5.52 12.33
C LEU A 61 -15.62 -4.10 12.26
N LEU A 62 -16.92 -3.92 12.01
CA LEU A 62 -17.56 -2.60 12.03
C LEU A 62 -17.50 -1.96 13.43
N ASP A 63 -17.74 -2.75 14.46
CA ASP A 63 -17.56 -2.29 15.85
C ASP A 63 -16.09 -1.97 16.15
N TYR A 64 -15.16 -2.80 15.64
CA TYR A 64 -13.73 -2.61 15.83
C TYR A 64 -13.24 -1.27 15.28
N ILE A 65 -13.66 -0.88 14.07
CA ILE A 65 -13.23 0.37 13.42
C ILE A 65 -13.88 1.61 14.02
N SER A 66 -14.92 1.48 14.83
CA SER A 66 -15.55 2.60 15.54
C SER A 66 -14.60 3.28 16.54
N VAL A 67 -13.57 2.57 16.97
CA VAL A 67 -12.50 3.07 17.83
C VAL A 67 -11.21 3.23 17.03
N PHE A 68 -10.57 4.41 17.11
CA PHE A 68 -9.32 4.67 16.40
C PHE A 68 -8.16 3.88 17.00
N ARG A 69 -7.68 2.88 16.26
CA ARG A 69 -6.52 2.06 16.61
C ARG A 69 -5.46 2.13 15.50
N SER A 70 -4.24 1.77 15.84
CA SER A 70 -3.11 1.81 14.90
C SER A 70 -3.25 0.86 13.72
N ASP A 71 -4.06 -0.19 13.84
CA ASP A 71 -4.27 -1.25 12.86
C ASP A 71 -5.62 -1.19 12.13
N ASN A 72 -6.40 -0.13 12.35
CA ASN A 72 -7.71 0.04 11.70
C ASN A 72 -7.63 -0.02 10.17
N ILE A 73 -6.51 0.38 9.57
CA ILE A 73 -6.33 0.35 8.13
C ILE A 73 -6.49 -1.08 7.55
N PHE A 74 -6.01 -2.09 8.27
CA PHE A 74 -6.15 -3.49 7.85
C PHE A 74 -7.58 -3.99 8.02
N ALA A 75 -8.25 -3.61 9.12
CA ALA A 75 -9.67 -3.92 9.35
C ALA A 75 -10.56 -3.28 8.29
N ILE A 76 -10.31 -2.02 7.92
CA ILE A 76 -11.03 -1.30 6.86
C ILE A 76 -10.87 -2.01 5.52
N ALA A 77 -9.66 -2.43 5.17
CA ALA A 77 -9.42 -3.17 3.94
C ALA A 77 -10.19 -4.49 3.91
N GLU A 78 -10.21 -5.23 5.02
CA GLU A 78 -10.96 -6.48 5.15
C GLU A 78 -12.48 -6.26 5.03
N ILE A 79 -13.01 -5.20 5.62
CA ILE A 79 -14.43 -4.83 5.53
C ILE A 79 -14.81 -4.49 4.07
N ILE A 80 -13.97 -3.74 3.37
CA ILE A 80 -14.18 -3.41 1.96
C ILE A 80 -14.13 -4.69 1.11
N TYR A 81 -13.19 -5.59 1.38
CA TYR A 81 -13.10 -6.89 0.71
C TYR A 81 -14.37 -7.71 0.87
N ARG A 82 -15.05 -7.62 2.03
CA ARG A 82 -16.35 -8.28 2.30
C ARG A 82 -17.55 -7.55 1.68
N GLY A 83 -17.35 -6.46 0.96
CA GLY A 83 -18.38 -5.75 0.20
C GLY A 83 -19.13 -4.67 0.96
N VAL A 84 -18.67 -4.25 2.14
CA VAL A 84 -19.23 -3.08 2.82
C VAL A 84 -18.83 -1.81 2.06
N THR A 85 -19.76 -0.87 1.94
CA THR A 85 -19.54 0.34 1.14
C THR A 85 -18.66 1.37 1.85
N VAL A 86 -18.00 2.19 1.06
CA VAL A 86 -17.15 3.29 1.56
C VAL A 86 -17.96 4.28 2.40
N GLU A 87 -19.22 4.52 2.01
CA GLU A 87 -20.13 5.42 2.72
C GLU A 87 -20.46 4.92 4.12
N GLN A 88 -20.74 3.63 4.28
CA GLN A 88 -20.99 3.02 5.58
C GLN A 88 -19.76 3.11 6.50
N ILE A 89 -18.57 2.90 5.95
CA ILE A 89 -17.32 3.03 6.71
C ILE A 89 -17.07 4.50 7.11
N HIS A 90 -17.36 5.44 6.20
CA HIS A 90 -17.26 6.87 6.48
C HIS A 90 -18.20 7.29 7.63
N GLU A 91 -19.44 6.83 7.63
CA GLU A 91 -20.43 7.13 8.69
C GLU A 91 -19.94 6.68 10.07
N ILE A 92 -19.24 5.55 10.14
CA ILE A 92 -18.74 5.01 11.42
C ILE A 92 -17.45 5.71 11.87
N THR A 93 -16.53 5.95 10.92
CA THR A 93 -15.15 6.36 11.24
C THR A 93 -14.89 7.84 11.07
N ALA A 94 -15.75 8.57 10.36
CA ALA A 94 -15.54 9.94 9.89
C ALA A 94 -14.25 10.13 9.04
N ILE A 95 -13.63 9.03 8.57
CA ILE A 95 -12.51 9.09 7.65
C ILE A 95 -13.02 9.61 6.30
N ASP A 96 -12.32 10.58 5.71
CA ASP A 96 -12.71 11.14 4.42
C ASP A 96 -12.79 10.07 3.32
N VAL A 97 -13.83 10.16 2.51
CA VAL A 97 -14.13 9.21 1.41
C VAL A 97 -12.97 9.09 0.43
N TYR A 98 -12.18 10.14 0.26
CA TYR A 98 -11.00 10.14 -0.60
C TYR A 98 -9.98 9.06 -0.17
N PHE A 99 -9.69 8.97 1.13
CA PHE A 99 -8.76 7.96 1.67
C PHE A 99 -9.36 6.55 1.62
N LEU A 100 -10.64 6.42 1.94
CA LEU A 100 -11.34 5.14 1.87
C LEU A 100 -11.39 4.59 0.43
N ASN A 101 -11.62 5.47 -0.55
CA ASN A 101 -11.56 5.10 -1.95
C ASN A 101 -10.17 4.68 -2.42
N ALA A 102 -9.09 5.24 -1.84
CA ALA A 102 -7.74 4.76 -2.14
C ALA A 102 -7.54 3.32 -1.64
N ILE A 103 -8.02 3.01 -0.43
CA ILE A 103 -7.99 1.64 0.11
C ILE A 103 -8.83 0.71 -0.79
N LYS A 104 -10.02 1.15 -1.17
CA LYS A 104 -10.89 0.38 -2.08
C LYS A 104 -10.22 0.07 -3.41
N ARG A 105 -9.55 1.04 -4.04
CA ARG A 105 -8.82 0.78 -5.30
C ARG A 105 -7.71 -0.27 -5.13
N ILE A 106 -7.06 -0.34 -3.97
CA ILE A 106 -6.07 -1.38 -3.68
C ILE A 106 -6.76 -2.76 -3.60
N VAL A 107 -7.89 -2.86 -2.91
CA VAL A 107 -8.68 -4.10 -2.80
C VAL A 107 -9.21 -4.53 -4.17
N ASP A 108 -9.78 -3.61 -4.93
CA ASP A 108 -10.29 -3.88 -6.28
C ASP A 108 -9.17 -4.37 -7.23
N MET A 109 -7.97 -3.78 -7.13
CA MET A 109 -6.80 -4.22 -7.91
C MET A 109 -6.33 -5.62 -7.49
N GLU A 110 -6.43 -5.97 -6.22
CA GLU A 110 -6.11 -7.32 -5.75
C GLU A 110 -7.04 -8.36 -6.40
N GLU A 111 -8.35 -8.09 -6.40
CA GLU A 111 -9.33 -8.95 -7.05
C GLU A 111 -9.09 -9.04 -8.56
N TYR A 112 -8.79 -7.91 -9.19
CA TYR A 112 -8.45 -7.86 -10.61
C TYR A 112 -7.24 -8.74 -10.93
N LEU A 113 -6.17 -8.70 -10.13
CA LEU A 113 -4.98 -9.54 -10.30
C LEU A 113 -5.24 -11.03 -10.12
N LYS A 114 -6.18 -11.42 -9.24
CA LYS A 114 -6.58 -12.82 -9.06
C LYS A 114 -7.27 -13.39 -10.32
N LEU A 115 -8.02 -12.54 -11.02
CA LEU A 115 -8.72 -12.92 -12.25
C LEU A 115 -7.81 -12.87 -13.50
N HIS A 116 -6.79 -12.00 -13.51
CA HIS A 116 -5.92 -11.72 -14.64
C HIS A 116 -4.48 -12.21 -14.40
N VAL A 117 -4.36 -13.53 -14.15
CA VAL A 117 -3.07 -14.16 -13.83
C VAL A 117 -2.15 -14.13 -15.04
N LYS A 118 -0.92 -13.62 -14.84
CA LYS A 118 0.11 -13.48 -15.90
C LYS A 118 -0.32 -12.61 -17.10
N GLU A 119 -1.16 -11.63 -16.87
CA GLU A 119 -1.43 -10.58 -17.83
C GLU A 119 -0.53 -9.38 -17.60
N ALA A 120 0.13 -8.92 -18.66
CA ALA A 120 1.14 -7.86 -18.56
C ALA A 120 0.54 -6.51 -18.15
N GLU A 121 -0.63 -6.18 -18.68
CA GLU A 121 -1.33 -4.93 -18.39
C GLU A 121 -1.79 -4.89 -16.92
N ALA A 122 -2.41 -5.96 -16.45
CA ALA A 122 -2.82 -6.09 -15.04
C ALA A 122 -1.63 -5.95 -14.07
N LEU A 123 -0.50 -6.61 -14.39
CA LEU A 123 0.70 -6.46 -13.57
C LEU A 123 1.22 -5.02 -13.60
N LEU A 124 1.23 -4.38 -14.77
CA LEU A 124 1.69 -3.02 -14.91
C LEU A 124 0.89 -2.05 -14.05
N ASP A 125 -0.44 -2.14 -14.06
CA ASP A 125 -1.29 -1.25 -13.29
C ASP A 125 -1.15 -1.50 -11.78
N ALA A 126 -1.05 -2.76 -11.37
CA ALA A 126 -0.73 -3.10 -9.98
C ALA A 126 0.64 -2.53 -9.54
N LYS A 127 1.64 -2.55 -10.42
CA LYS A 127 2.95 -1.95 -10.13
C LYS A 127 2.89 -0.44 -9.98
N LYS A 128 2.12 0.27 -10.78
CA LYS A 128 1.86 1.71 -10.61
C LYS A 128 1.20 2.02 -9.28
N MET A 129 0.38 1.11 -8.75
CA MET A 129 -0.24 1.23 -7.43
C MET A 129 0.66 0.75 -6.28
N GLY A 130 1.88 0.30 -6.55
CA GLY A 130 2.85 -0.06 -5.53
C GLY A 130 2.83 -1.51 -5.05
N PHE A 131 2.16 -2.43 -5.75
CA PHE A 131 2.17 -3.86 -5.42
C PHE A 131 3.58 -4.45 -5.55
N SER A 132 4.05 -5.17 -4.53
CA SER A 132 5.34 -5.86 -4.56
C SER A 132 5.29 -7.15 -5.37
N ASP A 133 6.43 -7.58 -5.94
CA ASP A 133 6.53 -8.88 -6.62
C ASP A 133 6.17 -10.02 -5.67
N LYS A 134 6.59 -9.91 -4.40
CA LYS A 134 6.27 -10.85 -3.33
C LYS A 134 4.77 -11.00 -3.09
N TYR A 135 3.99 -9.91 -3.14
CA TYR A 135 2.56 -10.00 -2.93
C TYR A 135 1.84 -10.54 -4.17
N VAL A 136 2.21 -10.08 -5.35
CA VAL A 136 1.68 -10.60 -6.62
C VAL A 136 1.95 -12.10 -6.76
N SER A 137 3.12 -12.58 -6.36
CA SER A 137 3.44 -14.02 -6.42
C SER A 137 2.50 -14.88 -5.56
N ARG A 138 2.05 -14.36 -4.41
CA ARG A 138 1.03 -15.03 -3.59
C ARG A 138 -0.32 -15.12 -4.29
N LEU A 139 -0.75 -14.01 -4.92
CA LEU A 139 -2.02 -13.97 -5.65
C LEU A 139 -2.00 -14.90 -6.87
N TRP A 140 -0.89 -14.94 -7.58
CA TRP A 140 -0.71 -15.78 -8.77
C TRP A 140 -0.28 -17.22 -8.46
N LYS A 141 -0.05 -17.54 -7.17
CA LYS A 141 0.41 -18.86 -6.70
C LYS A 141 1.68 -19.34 -7.43
N CYS A 142 2.65 -18.45 -7.59
CA CYS A 142 3.94 -18.69 -8.23
C CYS A 142 5.09 -18.15 -7.35
N SER A 143 6.33 -18.29 -7.78
CA SER A 143 7.47 -17.72 -7.07
C SER A 143 7.63 -16.22 -7.32
N GLU A 144 8.28 -15.50 -6.41
CA GLU A 144 8.61 -14.09 -6.60
C GLU A 144 9.54 -13.88 -7.81
N THR A 145 10.42 -14.85 -8.06
CA THR A 145 11.30 -14.86 -9.25
C THR A 145 10.49 -14.94 -10.54
N ASP A 146 9.44 -15.76 -10.60
CA ASP A 146 8.58 -15.86 -11.79
C ASP A 146 7.92 -14.51 -12.12
N VAL A 147 7.45 -13.78 -11.10
CA VAL A 147 6.86 -12.44 -11.28
C VAL A 147 7.92 -11.46 -11.76
N SER A 148 9.12 -11.49 -11.17
CA SER A 148 10.23 -10.63 -11.55
C SER A 148 10.66 -10.87 -13.00
N ASP A 149 10.79 -12.12 -13.42
CA ASP A 149 11.17 -12.50 -14.77
C ASP A 149 10.06 -12.14 -15.78
N PHE A 150 8.81 -12.39 -15.43
CA PHE A 150 7.66 -11.96 -16.23
C PHE A 150 7.66 -10.44 -16.44
N ARG A 151 7.89 -9.67 -15.39
CA ARG A 151 7.99 -8.22 -15.42
C ARG A 151 9.11 -7.75 -16.35
N ARG A 152 10.32 -8.32 -16.20
CA ARG A 152 11.48 -8.00 -17.05
C ARG A 152 11.24 -8.33 -18.53
N LYS A 153 10.64 -9.48 -18.81
CA LYS A 153 10.29 -9.91 -20.17
C LYS A 153 9.35 -8.91 -20.87
N HIS A 154 8.50 -8.22 -20.11
CA HIS A 154 7.57 -7.23 -20.65
C HIS A 154 8.10 -5.78 -20.55
N GLY A 155 9.40 -5.59 -20.30
CA GLY A 155 10.02 -4.27 -20.27
C GLY A 155 9.67 -3.42 -19.04
N MET A 156 9.16 -4.04 -17.97
CA MET A 156 8.74 -3.33 -16.76
C MET A 156 9.91 -3.25 -15.77
N PHE A 157 10.60 -2.12 -15.75
CA PHE A 157 11.77 -1.91 -14.88
C PHE A 157 11.48 -0.83 -13.83
N PRO A 158 12.03 -0.97 -12.62
CA PRO A 158 11.99 0.11 -11.63
C PRO A 158 12.83 1.29 -12.11
N ALA A 159 12.40 2.50 -11.78
CA ALA A 159 13.11 3.73 -12.08
C ALA A 159 13.23 4.60 -10.83
N PHE A 160 14.31 5.38 -10.77
CA PHE A 160 14.49 6.38 -9.73
C PHE A 160 13.95 7.71 -10.21
N ARG A 161 13.12 8.36 -9.38
CA ARG A 161 12.59 9.70 -9.63
C ARG A 161 13.10 10.67 -8.60
N MET A 162 13.45 11.86 -9.03
CA MET A 162 13.82 12.97 -8.16
C MET A 162 12.59 13.46 -7.38
N VAL A 163 12.78 13.75 -6.09
CA VAL A 163 11.75 14.33 -5.23
C VAL A 163 11.95 15.84 -5.19
N ASP A 164 11.16 16.58 -5.96
CA ASP A 164 11.11 18.04 -5.86
C ASP A 164 9.85 18.47 -5.06
N THR A 165 9.99 18.54 -3.75
CA THR A 165 8.90 18.92 -2.85
C THR A 165 8.55 20.40 -2.88
N CYS A 166 9.45 21.23 -3.39
CA CYS A 166 9.30 22.69 -3.39
C CYS A 166 8.97 23.26 -4.78
N HIS A 167 8.90 22.44 -5.81
CA HIS A 167 8.70 22.83 -7.21
C HIS A 167 9.66 23.94 -7.67
N THR A 168 10.89 23.93 -7.18
CA THR A 168 11.90 24.94 -7.48
C THR A 168 12.57 24.76 -8.83
N GLY A 169 12.42 23.57 -9.44
CA GLY A 169 13.16 23.16 -10.64
C GLY A 169 14.67 23.01 -10.41
N ALA A 170 15.14 23.15 -9.19
CA ALA A 170 16.54 22.97 -8.81
C ALA A 170 16.88 21.47 -8.78
N TYR A 171 18.15 21.14 -9.07
CA TYR A 171 18.62 19.77 -8.90
C TYR A 171 18.61 19.40 -7.42
N ILE A 172 17.73 18.44 -7.04
CA ILE A 172 17.62 17.94 -5.69
C ILE A 172 18.21 16.53 -5.65
N PRO A 173 19.18 16.23 -4.78
CA PRO A 173 19.89 14.94 -4.76
C PRO A 173 19.08 13.82 -4.10
N TYR A 174 17.78 13.99 -3.89
CA TYR A 174 16.90 12.98 -3.29
C TYR A 174 16.07 12.28 -4.36
N PHE A 175 16.14 10.95 -4.34
CA PHE A 175 15.43 10.11 -5.29
C PHE A 175 14.57 9.10 -4.54
N TYR A 176 13.40 8.79 -5.09
CA TYR A 176 12.61 7.64 -4.66
C TYR A 176 12.51 6.60 -5.76
N LEU A 177 12.36 5.35 -5.35
CA LEU A 177 12.17 4.24 -6.29
C LEU A 177 10.70 4.20 -6.71
N SER A 178 10.42 4.47 -7.98
CA SER A 178 9.14 4.15 -8.61
C SER A 178 9.18 2.69 -9.08
N LEU A 179 8.19 1.91 -8.70
CA LEU A 179 8.14 0.48 -9.05
C LEU A 179 7.91 0.24 -10.53
N ILE A 180 7.39 1.23 -11.27
CA ILE A 180 7.39 1.22 -12.73
C ILE A 180 7.41 2.63 -13.29
N HIS A 181 8.26 2.82 -14.27
CA HIS A 181 8.25 3.95 -15.15
C HIS A 181 8.03 3.47 -16.60
N ILE A 182 6.87 3.85 -17.16
CA ILE A 182 6.69 3.89 -18.60
C ILE A 182 6.95 5.33 -19.01
N SER A 183 8.16 5.70 -19.21
CA SER A 183 8.55 6.84 -19.99
C SER A 183 10.00 6.62 -20.39
N GLU A 184 10.36 7.18 -21.49
CA GLU A 184 11.67 7.07 -22.16
C GLU A 184 12.83 6.90 -21.19
N PRO A 185 13.80 6.03 -21.50
CA PRO A 185 15.00 5.94 -20.70
C PRO A 185 15.53 7.36 -20.53
N THR A 186 15.38 7.91 -19.33
CA THR A 186 16.09 9.13 -18.99
C THR A 186 17.54 8.75 -19.22
N ARG A 187 18.08 9.19 -20.34
CA ARG A 187 19.52 9.16 -20.55
C ARG A 187 20.07 9.84 -19.32
N LEU A 188 20.71 9.09 -18.46
CA LEU A 188 21.66 9.63 -17.50
C LEU A 188 22.63 10.43 -18.35
N GLY A 189 22.31 11.71 -18.53
CA GLY A 189 23.13 12.65 -19.26
C GLY A 189 24.45 12.69 -18.55
N MET A 190 25.43 12.22 -19.28
CA MET A 190 26.84 12.34 -19.08
C MET A 190 27.19 13.38 -18.01
N ILE A 191 27.64 12.89 -16.87
CA ILE A 191 28.55 13.66 -16.02
C ILE A 191 29.90 13.56 -16.77
N SER A 192 30.22 14.60 -17.54
CA SER A 192 31.56 14.87 -18.01
C SER A 192 32.25 15.75 -16.98
#